data_8c0309675370ff7de4547ece7d96c8c1
#
_entry.id   8c0309675370ff7de4547ece7d96c8c1
#
_cell.length_a   1.000
_cell.length_b   1.000
_cell.length_c   1.000
_cell.angle_alpha   90.00
_cell.angle_beta   90.00
_cell.angle_gamma   90.00
#
_symmetry.space_group_name_H-M   'P 1'
#
loop_
_entity.id
_entity.type
_entity.pdbx_description
1 polymer ?
#
loop_
_entity_poly.entity_id
_entity_poly.type
_entity_poly.pdbx_seq_one_letter_code
_entity_poly.pdbx_strand_id
1 'polypeptide(L)'
;MRAEVRWRPPEDCRRPTVLRLREAPPVPVEAGIIMPSNLCGKSRREIEELRFLVGNREEPLGRYFAVEAGEDAALRVEGDLSRFKRVGAGMDGGLLHVVGPVGPHAGAQMRSGLLVVEGTAGDWLGAHLEGGKIVVLGDAGHRAGAAYCGYATGMKGGLIIISGRAGQMVGARMRRGIIAVGGGALDFAGYGMR
;
A
#
# COMPACT_ATOMS: atom_id res chain seq x y z
N MET A 1 26.56 -6.05 7.03
CA MET A 1 26.10 -4.65 7.13
C MET A 1 25.15 -4.42 5.94
N ARG A 2 23.82 -4.45 6.14
CA ARG A 2 22.87 -4.12 5.08
C ARG A 2 22.86 -2.60 4.97
N ALA A 3 23.21 -2.06 3.81
CA ALA A 3 23.04 -0.64 3.55
C ALA A 3 21.56 -0.31 3.75
N GLU A 4 21.24 0.66 4.61
CA GLU A 4 19.88 1.19 4.73
C GLU A 4 19.52 1.84 3.40
N VAL A 5 18.78 1.13 2.58
CA VAL A 5 18.20 1.70 1.37
C VAL A 5 17.08 2.63 1.81
N ARG A 6 17.37 3.91 1.89
CA ARG A 6 16.35 4.95 2.13
C ARG A 6 15.83 5.40 0.77
N TRP A 7 14.57 5.16 0.53
CA TRP A 7 13.90 5.74 -0.61
C TRP A 7 13.79 7.27 -0.44
N ARG A 8 14.04 8.01 -1.52
CA ARG A 8 13.86 9.46 -1.54
C ARG A 8 12.73 9.82 -2.50
N PRO A 9 11.78 10.69 -2.09
CA PRO A 9 10.76 11.16 -3.00
C PRO A 9 11.38 11.91 -4.18
N PRO A 10 10.69 11.93 -5.33
CA PRO A 10 11.06 12.77 -6.46
C PRO A 10 11.18 14.25 -6.05
N GLU A 11 12.04 15.01 -6.72
CA GLU A 11 12.33 16.41 -6.36
C GLU A 11 11.12 17.35 -6.52
N ASP A 12 10.13 16.97 -7.29
CA ASP A 12 8.88 17.66 -7.51
C ASP A 12 7.84 17.47 -6.38
N CYS A 13 8.07 16.53 -5.45
CA CYS A 13 7.23 16.30 -4.28
C CYS A 13 7.75 17.08 -3.05
N ARG A 14 7.67 18.40 -3.06
CA ARG A 14 8.23 19.26 -2.00
C ARG A 14 7.31 19.48 -0.81
N ARG A 15 5.99 19.41 -1.03
CA ARG A 15 4.96 19.64 0.00
C ARG A 15 3.91 18.54 -0.01
N PRO A 16 4.28 17.30 0.36
CA PRO A 16 3.32 16.22 0.45
C PRO A 16 2.33 16.44 1.59
N THR A 17 1.13 15.92 1.46
CA THR A 17 0.24 15.74 2.62
C THR A 17 0.87 14.69 3.54
N VAL A 18 0.96 14.97 4.85
CA VAL A 18 1.57 14.05 5.82
C VAL A 18 0.55 13.62 6.86
N LEU A 19 0.45 12.31 7.04
CA LEU A 19 -0.30 11.67 8.13
C LEU A 19 0.69 11.01 9.08
N ARG A 20 0.69 11.40 10.36
CA ARG A 20 1.47 10.70 11.40
C ARG A 20 0.53 9.96 12.34
N LEU A 21 0.70 8.66 12.44
CA LEU A 21 -0.08 7.83 13.35
C LEU A 21 0.22 8.24 14.80
N ARG A 22 -0.81 8.57 15.57
CA ARG A 22 -0.73 8.93 16.99
C ARG A 22 -0.91 7.72 17.88
N GLU A 23 -1.88 6.89 17.53
CA GLU A 23 -2.26 5.72 18.31
C GLU A 23 -2.68 4.58 17.38
N ALA A 24 -2.20 3.38 17.67
CA ALA A 24 -2.61 2.21 16.92
C ALA A 24 -4.06 1.83 17.26
N PRO A 25 -4.94 1.60 16.28
CA PRO A 25 -6.30 1.19 16.54
C PRO A 25 -6.33 -0.18 17.24
N PRO A 26 -7.28 -0.41 18.17
CA PRO A 26 -7.37 -1.67 18.93
C PRO A 26 -7.76 -2.87 18.04
N VAL A 27 -8.38 -2.61 16.90
CA VAL A 27 -8.88 -3.62 15.95
C VAL A 27 -8.44 -3.29 14.53
N PRO A 28 -8.46 -4.25 13.58
CA PRO A 28 -8.16 -3.97 12.18
C PRO A 28 -9.10 -2.90 11.58
N VAL A 29 -8.53 -2.09 10.69
CA VAL A 29 -9.17 -0.92 10.08
C VAL A 29 -9.28 -1.10 8.57
N GLU A 30 -10.42 -0.76 7.98
CA GLU A 30 -10.61 -0.66 6.54
C GLU A 30 -10.19 0.74 6.06
N ALA A 31 -8.97 0.88 5.61
CA ALA A 31 -8.29 2.14 5.33
C ALA A 31 -8.14 2.46 3.83
N GLY A 32 -9.04 1.96 2.99
CA GLY A 32 -9.03 2.24 1.55
C GLY A 32 -9.15 3.72 1.19
N ILE A 33 -9.53 4.56 2.15
CA ILE A 33 -9.56 6.01 1.99
C ILE A 33 -8.14 6.63 1.96
N ILE A 34 -7.13 5.97 2.54
CA ILE A 34 -5.75 6.46 2.60
C ILE A 34 -5.10 6.26 1.22
N MET A 35 -5.31 7.24 0.34
CA MET A 35 -4.70 7.33 -0.98
C MET A 35 -4.62 8.80 -1.42
N PRO A 36 -3.71 9.17 -2.33
CA PRO A 36 -3.49 10.56 -2.74
C PRO A 36 -4.76 11.25 -3.26
N SER A 37 -5.54 10.61 -4.12
CA SER A 37 -6.75 11.20 -4.71
C SER A 37 -7.83 11.60 -3.70
N ASN A 38 -7.82 10.98 -2.52
CA ASN A 38 -8.81 11.27 -1.48
C ASN A 38 -8.36 12.36 -0.50
N LEU A 39 -7.04 12.55 -0.34
CA LEU A 39 -6.50 13.43 0.70
C LEU A 39 -5.77 14.66 0.15
N CYS A 40 -5.01 14.51 -0.95
CA CYS A 40 -4.25 15.63 -1.48
C CYS A 40 -5.17 16.73 -2.00
N GLY A 41 -4.76 17.99 -1.81
CA GLY A 41 -5.55 19.16 -2.19
C GLY A 41 -6.69 19.53 -1.22
N LYS A 42 -6.88 18.77 -0.14
CA LYS A 42 -7.83 19.08 0.92
C LYS A 42 -7.15 19.83 2.06
N SER A 43 -7.92 20.69 2.73
CA SER A 43 -7.49 21.34 3.97
C SER A 43 -7.29 20.29 5.09
N ARG A 44 -6.49 20.64 6.09
CA ARG A 44 -6.27 19.81 7.27
C ARG A 44 -7.59 19.34 7.90
N ARG A 45 -8.55 20.26 8.07
CA ARG A 45 -9.84 19.97 8.69
C ARG A 45 -10.66 18.98 7.89
N GLU A 46 -10.72 19.13 6.56
CA GLU A 46 -11.41 18.19 5.68
C GLU A 46 -10.81 16.78 5.77
N ILE A 47 -9.46 16.67 5.86
CA ILE A 47 -8.78 15.38 6.01
C ILE A 47 -9.08 14.77 7.38
N GLU A 48 -9.02 15.54 8.46
CA GLU A 48 -9.29 15.08 9.82
C GLU A 48 -10.74 14.58 10.00
N GLU A 49 -11.70 15.16 9.27
CA GLU A 49 -13.13 14.78 9.29
C GLU A 49 -13.46 13.56 8.42
N LEU A 50 -12.55 13.13 7.52
CA LEU A 50 -12.76 11.91 6.72
C LEU A 50 -12.93 10.70 7.62
N ARG A 51 -13.90 9.83 7.28
CA ARG A 51 -14.24 8.67 8.08
C ARG A 51 -13.76 7.38 7.46
N PHE A 52 -13.41 6.44 8.29
CA PHE A 52 -13.05 5.08 7.92
C PHE A 52 -13.54 4.09 8.98
N LEU A 53 -13.62 2.80 8.63
CA LEU A 53 -14.15 1.78 9.51
C LEU A 53 -13.07 1.23 10.45
N VAL A 54 -13.26 1.38 11.74
CA VAL A 54 -12.47 0.77 12.81
C VAL A 54 -13.34 -0.34 13.44
N GLY A 55 -13.06 -1.58 13.02
CA GLY A 55 -13.98 -2.69 13.28
C GLY A 55 -15.32 -2.47 12.58
N ASN A 56 -16.39 -2.22 13.36
CA ASN A 56 -17.74 -1.95 12.87
C ASN A 56 -18.22 -0.50 13.10
N ARG A 57 -17.31 0.42 13.45
CA ARG A 57 -17.64 1.82 13.74
C ARG A 57 -16.93 2.74 12.77
N GLU A 58 -17.64 3.77 12.32
CA GLU A 58 -17.03 4.86 11.57
C GLU A 58 -16.38 5.85 12.52
N GLU A 59 -15.08 6.06 12.34
CA GLU A 59 -14.28 6.97 13.16
C GLU A 59 -13.59 8.01 12.26
N PRO A 60 -13.42 9.26 12.72
CA PRO A 60 -12.73 10.28 11.95
C PRO A 60 -11.21 9.99 11.92
N LEU A 61 -10.59 10.29 10.77
CA LEU A 61 -9.15 10.07 10.53
C LEU A 61 -8.30 10.86 11.53
N GLY A 62 -8.71 12.08 11.87
CA GLY A 62 -8.02 12.95 12.81
C GLY A 62 -7.93 12.41 14.25
N ARG A 63 -8.73 11.40 14.61
CA ARG A 63 -8.59 10.71 15.89
C ARG A 63 -7.28 9.93 15.97
N TYR A 64 -6.90 9.28 14.87
CA TYR A 64 -5.74 8.39 14.83
C TYR A 64 -4.51 9.05 14.22
N PHE A 65 -4.67 10.07 13.40
CA PHE A 65 -3.57 10.72 12.70
C PHE A 65 -3.45 12.20 13.03
N ALA A 66 -2.19 12.66 13.19
CA ALA A 66 -1.85 14.05 13.03
C ALA A 66 -1.74 14.35 11.54
N VAL A 67 -2.38 15.44 11.10
CA VAL A 67 -2.49 15.81 9.69
C VAL A 67 -1.72 17.10 9.41
N GLU A 68 -0.86 17.07 8.39
CA GLU A 68 -0.27 18.25 7.75
C GLU A 68 -0.72 18.24 6.29
N ALA A 69 -1.53 19.22 5.91
CA ALA A 69 -2.00 19.34 4.53
C ALA A 69 -0.88 19.81 3.61
N GLY A 70 -0.74 19.16 2.45
CA GLY A 70 0.22 19.49 1.42
C GLY A 70 -0.47 19.96 0.14
N GLU A 71 0.34 20.41 -0.83
CA GLU A 71 -0.11 20.93 -2.11
C GLU A 71 0.07 19.94 -3.27
N ASP A 72 0.97 18.95 -3.09
CA ASP A 72 1.34 18.00 -4.12
C ASP A 72 0.41 16.78 -4.15
N ALA A 73 0.38 16.07 -5.28
CA ALA A 73 -0.30 14.77 -5.40
C ALA A 73 0.51 13.63 -4.73
N ALA A 74 1.10 13.95 -3.57
CA ALA A 74 1.92 13.06 -2.77
C ALA A 74 1.38 12.98 -1.34
N LEU A 75 1.22 11.75 -0.87
CA LEU A 75 0.79 11.42 0.48
C LEU A 75 1.90 10.64 1.19
N ARG A 76 2.37 11.17 2.32
CA ARG A 76 3.31 10.49 3.21
C ARG A 76 2.58 10.06 4.47
N VAL A 77 2.70 8.78 4.82
CA VAL A 77 2.10 8.23 6.03
C VAL A 77 3.19 7.63 6.90
N GLU A 78 3.28 8.07 8.15
CA GLU A 78 4.30 7.66 9.11
C GLU A 78 3.67 6.88 10.27
N GLY A 79 4.24 5.72 10.58
CA GLY A 79 3.83 4.88 11.69
C GLY A 79 3.57 3.42 11.31
N ASP A 80 3.17 2.62 12.29
CA ASP A 80 2.84 1.21 12.09
C ASP A 80 1.40 1.05 11.60
N LEU A 81 1.26 0.81 10.30
CA LEU A 81 -0.02 0.56 9.63
C LEU A 81 -0.34 -0.93 9.45
N SER A 82 0.30 -1.84 10.18
CA SER A 82 0.09 -3.29 10.05
C SER A 82 -1.37 -3.72 10.28
N ARG A 83 -2.14 -2.95 11.06
CA ARG A 83 -3.59 -3.14 11.29
C ARG A 83 -4.49 -2.44 10.28
N PHE A 84 -3.93 -1.62 9.37
CA PHE A 84 -4.69 -0.88 8.36
C PHE A 84 -4.70 -1.67 7.06
N LYS A 85 -5.87 -2.18 6.69
CA LYS A 85 -6.08 -2.91 5.45
C LYS A 85 -6.37 -1.96 4.30
N ARG A 86 -6.03 -2.36 3.07
CA ARG A 86 -6.40 -1.69 1.83
C ARG A 86 -5.79 -0.29 1.64
N VAL A 87 -4.72 0.06 2.34
CA VAL A 87 -3.99 1.32 2.14
C VAL A 87 -3.55 1.43 0.68
N GLY A 88 -3.92 2.51 -0.01
CA GLY A 88 -3.66 2.70 -1.45
C GLY A 88 -4.42 1.77 -2.39
N ALA A 89 -5.43 1.03 -1.90
CA ALA A 89 -6.22 0.15 -2.76
C ALA A 89 -7.07 0.95 -3.76
N GLY A 90 -7.04 0.55 -5.05
CA GLY A 90 -7.72 1.25 -6.12
C GLY A 90 -7.07 2.56 -6.56
N MET A 91 -5.88 2.89 -6.07
CA MET A 91 -5.16 4.11 -6.40
C MET A 91 -4.98 4.25 -7.92
N ASP A 92 -5.26 5.44 -8.45
CA ASP A 92 -5.26 5.74 -9.88
C ASP A 92 -4.28 6.86 -10.27
N GLY A 93 -3.36 7.22 -9.37
CA GLY A 93 -2.31 8.21 -9.60
C GLY A 93 -1.64 8.68 -8.32
N GLY A 94 -0.66 9.57 -8.46
CA GLY A 94 0.07 10.18 -7.35
C GLY A 94 1.09 9.24 -6.71
N LEU A 95 1.64 9.72 -5.59
CA LEU A 95 2.62 9.02 -4.77
C LEU A 95 2.04 8.76 -3.38
N LEU A 96 2.05 7.51 -2.95
CA LEU A 96 1.80 7.11 -1.57
C LEU A 96 3.08 6.52 -0.97
N HIS A 97 3.66 7.22 -0.01
CA HIS A 97 4.87 6.81 0.69
C HIS A 97 4.54 6.45 2.14
N VAL A 98 4.68 5.19 2.50
CA VAL A 98 4.47 4.70 3.87
C VAL A 98 5.81 4.46 4.55
N VAL A 99 6.08 5.20 5.61
CA VAL A 99 7.26 5.05 6.47
C VAL A 99 6.88 4.16 7.65
N GLY A 100 6.99 2.86 7.42
CA GLY A 100 6.59 1.81 8.33
C GLY A 100 5.94 0.62 7.62
N PRO A 101 5.46 -0.38 8.37
CA PRO A 101 4.76 -1.52 7.81
C PRO A 101 3.33 -1.16 7.40
N VAL A 102 2.77 -1.96 6.47
CA VAL A 102 1.35 -1.86 6.07
C VAL A 102 0.64 -3.21 6.23
N GLY A 103 -0.66 -3.14 6.47
CA GLY A 103 -1.51 -4.30 6.60
C GLY A 103 -1.87 -4.98 5.26
N PRO A 104 -2.77 -5.97 5.31
CA PRO A 104 -3.20 -6.71 4.13
C PRO A 104 -3.87 -5.85 3.07
N HIS A 105 -3.80 -6.31 1.81
CA HIS A 105 -4.44 -5.70 0.64
C HIS A 105 -3.91 -4.31 0.28
N ALA A 106 -2.72 -3.92 0.73
CA ALA A 106 -2.11 -2.65 0.32
C ALA A 106 -1.92 -2.61 -1.21
N GLY A 107 -2.31 -1.50 -1.85
CA GLY A 107 -2.24 -1.34 -3.30
C GLY A 107 -3.09 -2.31 -4.11
N ALA A 108 -4.03 -3.04 -3.51
CA ALA A 108 -4.91 -3.94 -4.26
C ALA A 108 -5.73 -3.17 -5.30
N GLN A 109 -5.89 -3.74 -6.51
CA GLN A 109 -6.63 -3.13 -7.61
C GLN A 109 -6.13 -1.73 -8.04
N MET A 110 -4.88 -1.39 -7.71
CA MET A 110 -4.26 -0.14 -8.13
C MET A 110 -4.15 -0.09 -9.66
N ARG A 111 -4.42 1.07 -10.26
CA ARG A 111 -4.43 1.30 -11.70
C ARG A 111 -3.22 2.08 -12.17
N SER A 112 -2.76 3.04 -11.41
CA SER A 112 -1.57 3.86 -11.72
C SER A 112 -0.97 4.48 -10.46
N GLY A 113 0.11 5.24 -10.58
CA GLY A 113 0.82 5.88 -9.49
C GLY A 113 1.91 5.00 -8.88
N LEU A 114 2.44 5.43 -7.75
CA LEU A 114 3.54 4.78 -7.03
C LEU A 114 3.19 4.61 -5.55
N LEU A 115 3.19 3.37 -5.07
CA LEU A 115 3.14 3.04 -3.66
C LEU A 115 4.53 2.59 -3.20
N VAL A 116 5.09 3.25 -2.20
CA VAL A 116 6.37 2.87 -1.55
C VAL A 116 6.10 2.54 -0.09
N VAL A 117 6.58 1.39 0.35
CA VAL A 117 6.50 0.91 1.74
C VAL A 117 7.90 0.67 2.26
N GLU A 118 8.36 1.45 3.24
CA GLU A 118 9.71 1.28 3.82
C GLU A 118 9.80 0.06 4.75
N GLY A 119 8.68 -0.37 5.33
CA GLY A 119 8.59 -1.56 6.17
C GLY A 119 8.14 -2.81 5.42
N THR A 120 7.49 -3.71 6.15
CA THR A 120 6.90 -4.93 5.61
C THR A 120 5.48 -4.67 5.10
N ALA A 121 5.02 -5.48 4.16
CA ALA A 121 3.64 -5.47 3.68
C ALA A 121 2.93 -6.77 4.07
N GLY A 122 1.66 -6.68 4.43
CA GLY A 122 0.82 -7.84 4.74
C GLY A 122 0.44 -8.65 3.50
N ASP A 123 -0.45 -9.62 3.69
CA ASP A 123 -0.95 -10.49 2.64
C ASP A 123 -1.71 -9.73 1.55
N TRP A 124 -1.76 -10.31 0.34
CA TRP A 124 -2.50 -9.75 -0.79
C TRP A 124 -2.01 -8.37 -1.27
N LEU A 125 -0.74 -8.05 -1.04
CA LEU A 125 -0.10 -6.85 -1.60
C LEU A 125 -0.34 -6.78 -3.11
N GLY A 126 -0.89 -5.67 -3.61
CA GLY A 126 -1.14 -5.50 -5.03
C GLY A 126 -2.03 -6.57 -5.67
N ALA A 127 -2.90 -7.23 -4.90
CA ALA A 127 -3.85 -8.20 -5.46
C ALA A 127 -4.67 -7.55 -6.58
N HIS A 128 -4.83 -8.25 -7.71
CA HIS A 128 -5.50 -7.71 -8.90
C HIS A 128 -4.93 -6.38 -9.43
N LEU A 129 -3.62 -6.12 -9.24
CA LEU A 129 -2.97 -4.92 -9.76
C LEU A 129 -3.23 -4.79 -11.27
N GLU A 130 -3.72 -3.63 -11.72
CA GLU A 130 -4.00 -3.35 -13.12
C GLU A 130 -2.89 -2.50 -13.77
N GLY A 131 -2.19 -1.68 -12.98
CA GLY A 131 -1.10 -0.82 -13.42
C GLY A 131 -0.40 -0.13 -12.24
N GLY A 132 0.52 0.80 -12.54
CA GLY A 132 1.32 1.49 -11.53
C GLY A 132 2.47 0.67 -10.98
N LYS A 133 3.07 1.16 -9.89
CA LYS A 133 4.25 0.55 -9.26
C LYS A 133 4.07 0.42 -7.76
N ILE A 134 4.46 -0.71 -7.21
CA ILE A 134 4.52 -0.96 -5.77
C ILE A 134 5.95 -1.36 -5.42
N VAL A 135 6.56 -0.68 -4.46
CA VAL A 135 7.91 -0.96 -3.95
C VAL A 135 7.83 -1.21 -2.46
N VAL A 136 8.28 -2.37 -2.01
CA VAL A 136 8.38 -2.73 -0.60
C VAL A 136 9.85 -2.97 -0.27
N LEU A 137 10.40 -2.21 0.67
CA LEU A 137 11.81 -2.34 1.08
C LEU A 137 12.03 -3.50 2.06
N GLY A 138 10.97 -3.94 2.76
CA GLY A 138 10.96 -5.10 3.63
C GLY A 138 10.41 -6.36 2.94
N ASP A 139 9.86 -7.24 3.76
CA ASP A 139 9.20 -8.47 3.33
C ASP A 139 7.74 -8.23 2.95
N ALA A 140 7.14 -9.15 2.19
CA ALA A 140 5.71 -9.17 1.92
C ALA A 140 5.09 -10.51 2.36
N GLY A 141 3.84 -10.48 2.78
CA GLY A 141 3.07 -11.64 3.14
C GLY A 141 2.72 -12.54 1.94
N HIS A 142 1.72 -13.37 2.11
CA HIS A 142 1.26 -14.31 1.09
C HIS A 142 0.50 -13.60 -0.04
N ARG A 143 0.53 -14.21 -1.24
CA ARG A 143 -0.33 -13.85 -2.38
C ARG A 143 -0.14 -12.43 -2.92
N ALA A 144 1.07 -11.90 -2.87
CA ALA A 144 1.39 -10.64 -3.55
C ALA A 144 1.10 -10.77 -5.06
N GLY A 145 0.36 -9.80 -5.64
CA GLY A 145 -0.06 -9.78 -7.05
C GLY A 145 -1.06 -10.87 -7.46
N ALA A 146 -1.56 -11.65 -6.52
CA ALA A 146 -2.42 -12.80 -6.81
C ALA A 146 -3.90 -12.44 -7.07
N ALA A 147 -4.64 -13.40 -7.62
CA ALA A 147 -6.10 -13.36 -7.68
C ALA A 147 -6.71 -13.65 -6.31
N TYR A 148 -7.78 -12.97 -5.95
CA TYR A 148 -8.61 -13.39 -4.81
C TYR A 148 -9.25 -14.74 -5.08
N CYS A 149 -9.65 -15.44 -4.00
CA CYS A 149 -10.35 -16.72 -4.11
C CYS A 149 -11.61 -16.58 -4.96
N GLY A 150 -11.81 -17.51 -5.88
CA GLY A 150 -12.95 -17.48 -6.81
C GLY A 150 -12.70 -16.70 -8.11
N TYR A 151 -11.67 -15.86 -8.18
CA TYR A 151 -11.35 -15.10 -9.39
C TYR A 151 -10.39 -15.86 -10.32
N ALA A 152 -10.66 -15.79 -11.62
CA ALA A 152 -9.86 -16.47 -12.65
C ALA A 152 -8.51 -15.78 -12.92
N THR A 153 -8.39 -14.49 -12.60
CA THR A 153 -7.20 -13.68 -12.94
C THR A 153 -6.77 -12.82 -11.77
N GLY A 154 -5.45 -12.78 -11.49
CA GLY A 154 -4.81 -11.88 -10.54
C GLY A 154 -4.33 -10.58 -11.20
N MET A 155 -3.07 -10.23 -10.97
CA MET A 155 -2.41 -9.06 -11.57
C MET A 155 -2.55 -9.06 -13.09
N LYS A 156 -2.93 -7.93 -13.67
CA LYS A 156 -3.13 -7.71 -15.11
C LYS A 156 -2.14 -6.74 -15.73
N GLY A 157 -1.33 -6.06 -14.92
CA GLY A 157 -0.34 -5.07 -15.35
C GLY A 157 0.42 -4.50 -14.16
N GLY A 158 1.33 -3.56 -14.42
CA GLY A 158 2.11 -2.88 -13.38
C GLY A 158 3.36 -3.63 -12.93
N LEU A 159 3.99 -3.13 -11.86
CA LEU A 159 5.24 -3.61 -11.32
C LEU A 159 5.16 -3.70 -9.80
N ILE A 160 5.52 -4.85 -9.24
CA ILE A 160 5.70 -5.06 -7.79
C ILE A 160 7.16 -5.41 -7.55
N ILE A 161 7.85 -4.65 -6.69
CA ILE A 161 9.22 -4.93 -6.25
C ILE A 161 9.18 -5.17 -4.74
N ILE A 162 9.69 -6.32 -4.29
CA ILE A 162 9.83 -6.69 -2.89
C ILE A 162 11.31 -6.95 -2.65
N SER A 163 11.97 -6.09 -1.87
CA SER A 163 13.41 -6.21 -1.61
C SER A 163 13.74 -7.38 -0.68
N GLY A 164 12.84 -7.68 0.24
CA GLY A 164 12.91 -8.81 1.16
C GLY A 164 12.35 -10.10 0.58
N ARG A 165 11.80 -10.94 1.45
CA ARG A 165 11.15 -12.21 1.11
C ARG A 165 9.67 -11.99 0.84
N ALA A 166 9.09 -12.88 0.07
CA ALA A 166 7.65 -12.94 -0.13
C ALA A 166 7.08 -14.28 0.33
N GLY A 167 5.84 -14.28 0.78
CA GLY A 167 5.14 -15.48 1.22
C GLY A 167 4.78 -16.42 0.06
N GLN A 168 3.82 -17.31 0.30
CA GLN A 168 3.36 -18.28 -0.70
C GLN A 168 2.48 -17.66 -1.78
N MET A 169 2.37 -18.34 -2.93
CA MET A 169 1.43 -18.01 -4.02
C MET A 169 1.61 -16.61 -4.61
N VAL A 170 2.85 -16.09 -4.61
CA VAL A 170 3.18 -14.82 -5.29
C VAL A 170 2.80 -14.92 -6.76
N GLY A 171 2.07 -13.91 -7.29
CA GLY A 171 1.64 -13.87 -8.68
C GLY A 171 0.65 -14.97 -9.09
N ALA A 172 -0.01 -15.63 -8.14
CA ALA A 172 -0.97 -16.69 -8.48
C ALA A 172 -2.06 -16.16 -9.42
N ARG A 173 -2.24 -16.86 -10.56
CA ARG A 173 -3.16 -16.49 -11.66
C ARG A 173 -2.88 -15.11 -12.28
N MET A 174 -1.66 -14.62 -12.16
CA MET A 174 -1.20 -13.41 -12.85
C MET A 174 -1.25 -13.60 -14.37
N ARG A 175 -1.62 -12.56 -15.11
CA ARG A 175 -1.64 -12.56 -16.58
C ARG A 175 -0.58 -11.67 -17.20
N ARG A 176 -0.36 -10.49 -16.63
CA ARG A 176 0.59 -9.48 -17.12
C ARG A 176 1.19 -8.72 -15.96
N GLY A 177 2.31 -8.06 -16.22
CA GLY A 177 3.06 -7.28 -15.25
C GLY A 177 4.33 -7.99 -14.82
N ILE A 178 5.01 -7.41 -13.84
CA ILE A 178 6.28 -7.92 -13.32
C ILE A 178 6.21 -7.94 -11.79
N ILE A 179 6.64 -9.04 -11.18
CA ILE A 179 6.88 -9.14 -9.75
C ILE A 179 8.33 -9.56 -9.55
N ALA A 180 9.14 -8.69 -8.93
CA ALA A 180 10.52 -8.96 -8.59
C ALA A 180 10.65 -9.13 -7.07
N VAL A 181 11.28 -10.21 -6.62
CA VAL A 181 11.48 -10.53 -5.20
C VAL A 181 12.96 -10.77 -4.94
N GLY A 182 13.58 -9.92 -4.14
CA GLY A 182 15.02 -9.97 -3.86
C GLY A 182 15.43 -11.10 -2.92
N GLY A 183 14.64 -11.35 -1.88
CA GLY A 183 14.92 -12.36 -0.84
C GLY A 183 14.36 -13.75 -1.13
N GLY A 184 13.71 -13.95 -2.29
CA GLY A 184 13.05 -15.21 -2.65
C GLY A 184 11.60 -15.29 -2.19
N ALA A 185 10.84 -16.18 -2.81
CA ALA A 185 9.43 -16.46 -2.50
C ALA A 185 9.26 -17.89 -1.99
N LEU A 186 8.24 -18.11 -1.16
CA LEU A 186 7.85 -19.42 -0.70
C LEU A 186 7.08 -20.19 -1.80
N ASP A 187 6.52 -21.34 -1.47
CA ASP A 187 5.90 -22.29 -2.38
C ASP A 187 4.80 -21.67 -3.28
N PHE A 188 4.59 -22.31 -4.41
CA PHE A 188 3.54 -21.98 -5.38
C PHE A 188 3.63 -20.60 -6.02
N ALA A 189 4.83 -20.00 -6.09
CA ALA A 189 5.03 -18.77 -6.86
C ALA A 189 4.65 -19.03 -8.33
N GLY A 190 3.85 -18.11 -8.91
CA GLY A 190 3.35 -18.23 -10.29
C GLY A 190 2.27 -19.28 -10.50
N TYR A 191 1.67 -19.82 -9.46
CA TYR A 191 0.62 -20.85 -9.61
C TYR A 191 -0.53 -20.38 -10.52
N GLY A 192 -0.80 -21.15 -11.58
CA GLY A 192 -1.88 -20.87 -12.52
C GLY A 192 -1.68 -19.59 -13.36
N MET A 193 -0.46 -19.11 -13.52
CA MET A 193 -0.12 -18.06 -14.51
C MET A 193 -0.45 -18.53 -15.92
N ARG A 194 -0.92 -17.60 -16.79
CA ARG A 194 -1.28 -17.88 -18.19
C ARG A 194 -0.77 -16.79 -19.10
#